data_54ee7fa1f6d0103a17b1eb245892d78c
#
_entry.id   54ee7fa1f6d0103a17b1eb245892d78c
#
_cell.length_a   1.000
_cell.length_b   1.000
_cell.length_c   1.000
_cell.angle_alpha   90.00
_cell.angle_beta   90.00
_cell.angle_gamma   90.00
#
_symmetry.space_group_name_H-M   'P 1'
#
loop_
_entity.id
_entity.type
_entity.pdbx_description
1 polymer ?
#
loop_
_entity_poly.entity_id
_entity_poly.type
_entity_poly.pdbx_seq_one_letter_code
_entity_poly.pdbx_strand_id
1 'polypeptide(L)'
;EVSGEVNYDRIVKEFGVSKIDEKLLERIKKHTKEIHFMLRRGVFFSHRDMNWLLDEYEKGNKFFLYTGRGPSGPIHIGHIGTWIFTKWLQDKFNVELWFQFTDDEKFLFKNMSFKEVQKWTHENMLDIIALGFDPKKTHFIIDTKDAGLLYPEAIKFAKKINFSTLKAAFGFTDSNNIGQIFYTSMQAVPAIIPSILKKKNIPCLIPLAIDQDPHFRVARDVYTKLGYYKPAIIHSMFLPPLTGIEGKMDSSKSDIAILTTDSPKEVENKIKKYAFSGGRDTLEEHRKKGGNPDVDVSFQYLRFLFEPDDK
;
A
#
# COMPACT_ATOMS: atom_id res chain seq x y z
N GLU A 1 9.36 13.24 -1.11
CA GLU A 1 10.09 12.16 -1.81
C GLU A 1 10.97 11.42 -0.83
N VAL A 2 10.93 10.08 -0.88
CA VAL A 2 11.85 9.24 -0.12
C VAL A 2 13.10 9.08 -0.99
N SER A 3 14.20 9.72 -0.59
CA SER A 3 15.49 9.61 -1.25
C SER A 3 16.56 9.13 -0.26
N GLY A 4 17.52 8.32 -0.72
CA GLY A 4 18.57 7.75 0.10
C GLY A 4 18.18 6.48 0.86
N GLU A 5 19.05 6.07 1.79
CA GLU A 5 18.81 4.91 2.64
C GLU A 5 17.62 5.15 3.59
N VAL A 6 16.61 4.29 3.53
CA VAL A 6 15.39 4.43 4.33
C VAL A 6 15.61 3.84 5.72
N ASN A 7 15.75 4.69 6.73
CA ASN A 7 15.84 4.25 8.12
C ASN A 7 14.43 4.05 8.70
N TYR A 8 13.94 2.81 8.68
CA TYR A 8 12.59 2.47 9.16
C TYR A 8 12.40 2.67 10.67
N ASP A 9 13.43 2.55 11.49
CA ASP A 9 13.36 2.82 12.92
C ASP A 9 13.14 4.31 13.22
N ARG A 10 13.76 5.17 12.43
CA ARG A 10 13.53 6.61 12.47
C ARG A 10 12.12 6.96 12.03
N ILE A 11 11.63 6.34 10.94
CA ILE A 11 10.27 6.56 10.43
C ILE A 11 9.22 6.16 11.48
N VAL A 12 9.40 5.03 12.16
CA VAL A 12 8.49 4.60 13.24
C VAL A 12 8.35 5.67 14.31
N LYS A 13 9.44 6.29 14.71
CA LYS A 13 9.44 7.37 15.72
C LYS A 13 8.82 8.66 15.18
N GLU A 14 9.22 9.10 14.00
CA GLU A 14 8.74 10.36 13.39
C GLU A 14 7.25 10.32 13.04
N PHE A 15 6.76 9.18 12.59
CA PHE A 15 5.34 9.01 12.25
C PHE A 15 4.47 8.66 13.47
N GLY A 16 5.09 8.31 14.60
CA GLY A 16 4.36 7.90 15.80
C GLY A 16 3.53 6.62 15.58
N VAL A 17 4.11 5.65 14.88
CA VAL A 17 3.52 4.32 14.65
C VAL A 17 4.14 3.30 15.59
N SER A 18 3.47 2.17 15.82
CA SER A 18 3.96 1.08 16.64
C SER A 18 4.68 0.04 15.77
N LYS A 19 5.79 -0.53 16.26
CA LYS A 19 6.40 -1.71 15.61
C LYS A 19 5.48 -2.92 15.76
N ILE A 20 5.53 -3.81 14.78
CA ILE A 20 4.93 -5.14 14.90
C ILE A 20 5.87 -5.96 15.78
N ASP A 21 5.43 -6.27 17.00
CA ASP A 21 6.17 -7.05 17.98
C ASP A 21 5.75 -8.53 17.97
N GLU A 22 6.51 -9.35 18.68
CA GLU A 22 6.23 -10.80 18.78
C GLU A 22 4.84 -11.09 19.36
N LYS A 23 4.37 -10.27 20.30
CA LYS A 23 3.04 -10.45 20.92
C LYS A 23 1.94 -10.27 19.89
N LEU A 24 2.05 -9.24 19.05
CA LEU A 24 1.11 -9.00 17.95
C LEU A 24 1.19 -10.11 16.89
N LEU A 25 2.39 -10.59 16.56
CA LEU A 25 2.58 -11.71 15.62
C LEU A 25 1.90 -12.98 16.12
N GLU A 26 2.12 -13.35 17.38
CA GLU A 26 1.47 -14.53 17.97
C GLU A 26 -0.05 -14.37 18.06
N ARG A 27 -0.54 -13.15 18.29
CA ARG A 27 -1.97 -12.86 18.29
C ARG A 27 -2.58 -13.01 16.88
N ILE A 28 -1.91 -12.51 15.84
CA ILE A 28 -2.31 -12.73 14.45
C ILE A 28 -2.34 -14.22 14.14
N LYS A 29 -1.30 -14.96 14.53
CA LYS A 29 -1.17 -16.41 14.30
C LYS A 29 -2.33 -17.22 14.89
N LYS A 30 -2.89 -16.82 16.04
CA LYS A 30 -4.07 -17.49 16.62
C LYS A 30 -5.25 -17.53 15.65
N HIS A 31 -5.44 -16.46 14.87
CA HIS A 31 -6.55 -16.35 13.93
C HIS A 31 -6.22 -16.91 12.54
N THR A 32 -4.99 -16.77 12.10
CA THR A 32 -4.54 -17.15 10.75
C THR A 32 -3.94 -18.54 10.65
N LYS A 33 -3.62 -19.18 11.81
CA LYS A 33 -2.93 -20.48 11.97
C LYS A 33 -1.46 -20.46 11.58
N GLU A 34 -0.99 -19.45 10.89
CA GLU A 34 0.38 -19.24 10.44
C GLU A 34 0.74 -17.77 10.47
N ILE A 35 2.02 -17.45 10.40
CA ILE A 35 2.49 -16.08 10.19
C ILE A 35 2.98 -15.96 8.74
N HIS A 36 2.44 -15.03 8.00
CA HIS A 36 2.90 -14.75 6.64
C HIS A 36 4.40 -14.42 6.61
N PHE A 37 5.16 -14.93 5.65
CA PHE A 37 6.61 -14.72 5.59
C PHE A 37 6.99 -13.23 5.56
N MET A 38 6.19 -12.37 4.93
CA MET A 38 6.42 -10.93 4.95
C MET A 38 6.33 -10.32 6.35
N LEU A 39 5.52 -10.88 7.25
CA LEU A 39 5.48 -10.47 8.66
C LEU A 39 6.70 -11.00 9.42
N ARG A 40 7.06 -12.28 9.24
CA ARG A 40 8.23 -12.89 9.91
C ARG A 40 9.52 -12.15 9.56
N ARG A 41 9.64 -11.68 8.30
CA ARG A 41 10.82 -10.99 7.78
C ARG A 41 10.78 -9.47 7.95
N GLY A 42 9.75 -8.94 8.61
CA GLY A 42 9.60 -7.51 8.86
C GLY A 42 9.36 -6.67 7.61
N VAL A 43 8.91 -7.28 6.48
CA VAL A 43 8.48 -6.53 5.29
C VAL A 43 7.28 -5.66 5.64
N PHE A 44 6.32 -6.20 6.40
CA PHE A 44 5.38 -5.40 7.17
C PHE A 44 5.95 -5.23 8.57
N PHE A 45 6.28 -3.99 8.94
CA PHE A 45 7.12 -3.70 10.11
C PHE A 45 6.46 -2.84 11.19
N SER A 46 5.42 -2.10 10.83
CA SER A 46 4.75 -1.19 11.77
C SER A 46 3.25 -1.11 11.53
N HIS A 47 2.54 -0.57 12.50
CA HIS A 47 1.09 -0.48 12.45
C HIS A 47 0.53 0.71 13.22
N ARG A 48 -0.74 1.04 12.94
CA ARG A 48 -1.63 1.84 13.78
C ARG A 48 -2.82 0.99 14.18
N ASP A 49 -3.12 0.91 15.46
CA ASP A 49 -4.33 0.32 16.04
C ASP A 49 -4.63 -1.15 15.67
N MET A 50 -3.61 -1.95 15.26
CA MET A 50 -3.81 -3.39 15.00
C MET A 50 -4.29 -4.15 16.23
N ASN A 51 -3.80 -3.79 17.43
CA ASN A 51 -4.26 -4.44 18.67
C ASN A 51 -5.74 -4.20 18.91
N TRP A 52 -6.21 -2.95 18.74
CA TRP A 52 -7.61 -2.60 18.83
C TRP A 52 -8.48 -3.31 17.78
N LEU A 53 -7.98 -3.41 16.55
CA LEU A 53 -8.68 -4.12 15.47
C LEU A 53 -8.91 -5.59 15.85
N LEU A 54 -7.89 -6.25 16.39
CA LEU A 54 -7.99 -7.64 16.83
C LEU A 54 -8.90 -7.77 18.07
N ASP A 55 -8.92 -6.78 18.99
CA ASP A 55 -9.88 -6.75 20.10
C ASP A 55 -11.32 -6.73 19.57
N GLU A 56 -11.62 -5.92 18.58
CA GLU A 56 -12.94 -5.88 17.96
C GLU A 56 -13.27 -7.19 17.22
N TYR A 57 -12.31 -7.75 16.48
CA TYR A 57 -12.49 -9.02 15.80
C TYR A 57 -12.77 -10.17 16.79
N GLU A 58 -12.06 -10.23 17.91
CA GLU A 58 -12.24 -11.24 18.98
C GLU A 58 -13.60 -11.10 19.69
N LYS A 59 -14.20 -9.89 19.72
CA LYS A 59 -15.57 -9.65 20.18
C LYS A 59 -16.64 -10.04 19.14
N GLY A 60 -16.24 -10.51 17.96
CA GLY A 60 -17.13 -10.89 16.86
C GLY A 60 -17.43 -9.73 15.87
N ASN A 61 -16.80 -8.56 16.01
CA ASN A 61 -16.93 -7.45 15.06
C ASN A 61 -15.95 -7.65 13.90
N LYS A 62 -16.40 -8.29 12.83
CA LYS A 62 -15.58 -8.44 11.62
C LYS A 62 -15.19 -7.08 11.06
N PHE A 63 -13.94 -6.97 10.63
CA PHE A 63 -13.43 -5.82 9.89
C PHE A 63 -13.53 -6.06 8.37
N PHE A 64 -13.23 -5.04 7.59
CA PHE A 64 -13.00 -5.14 6.16
C PHE A 64 -11.61 -4.59 5.80
N LEU A 65 -11.12 -4.97 4.63
CA LEU A 65 -9.88 -4.48 4.07
C LEU A 65 -10.16 -3.34 3.10
N TYR A 66 -9.32 -2.34 3.13
CA TYR A 66 -9.30 -1.28 2.13
C TYR A 66 -7.89 -1.09 1.60
N THR A 67 -7.75 -0.97 0.30
CA THR A 67 -6.52 -0.59 -0.39
C THR A 67 -6.87 0.06 -1.72
N GLY A 68 -5.89 0.50 -2.49
CA GLY A 68 -6.18 1.15 -3.76
C GLY A 68 -4.99 1.31 -4.68
N ARG A 69 -5.28 1.85 -5.85
CA ARG A 69 -4.32 2.15 -6.89
C ARG A 69 -4.67 3.47 -7.59
N GLY A 70 -3.67 4.35 -7.71
CA GLY A 70 -3.76 5.48 -8.63
C GLY A 70 -3.34 5.05 -10.04
N PRO A 71 -4.27 4.96 -11.00
CA PRO A 71 -4.04 4.35 -12.31
C PRO A 71 -3.33 5.33 -13.27
N SER A 72 -2.01 5.47 -13.14
CA SER A 72 -1.19 6.38 -13.97
C SER A 72 -0.25 5.67 -14.95
N GLY A 73 -0.34 4.34 -15.04
CA GLY A 73 0.54 3.52 -15.86
C GLY A 73 0.49 2.06 -15.45
N PRO A 74 1.41 1.22 -15.97
CA PRO A 74 1.48 -0.19 -15.60
C PRO A 74 1.85 -0.35 -14.12
N ILE A 75 1.46 -1.48 -13.56
CA ILE A 75 1.80 -1.86 -12.19
C ILE A 75 3.22 -2.42 -12.18
N HIS A 76 4.01 -2.07 -11.17
CA HIS A 76 5.29 -2.70 -10.90
C HIS A 76 5.19 -3.68 -9.71
N ILE A 77 6.09 -4.67 -9.65
CA ILE A 77 6.05 -5.73 -8.64
C ILE A 77 6.08 -5.20 -7.19
N GLY A 78 6.61 -4.00 -6.94
CA GLY A 78 6.57 -3.37 -5.62
C GLY A 78 5.15 -3.09 -5.09
N HIS A 79 4.17 -2.83 -5.97
CA HIS A 79 2.77 -2.73 -5.57
C HIS A 79 2.18 -4.10 -5.24
N ILE A 80 2.55 -5.11 -6.03
CA ILE A 80 2.01 -6.48 -5.92
C ILE A 80 2.25 -7.06 -4.52
N GLY A 81 3.41 -6.79 -3.92
CA GLY A 81 3.73 -7.26 -2.58
C GLY A 81 2.69 -6.90 -1.53
N THR A 82 2.25 -5.64 -1.53
CA THR A 82 1.19 -5.17 -0.62
C THR A 82 -0.13 -5.89 -0.89
N TRP A 83 -0.46 -6.16 -2.14
CA TRP A 83 -1.73 -6.80 -2.50
C TRP A 83 -1.71 -8.32 -2.31
N ILE A 84 -0.57 -8.99 -2.48
CA ILE A 84 -0.40 -10.40 -2.08
C ILE A 84 -0.68 -10.55 -0.58
N PHE A 85 -0.12 -9.67 0.23
CA PHE A 85 -0.38 -9.67 1.67
C PHE A 85 -1.84 -9.34 2.00
N THR A 86 -2.46 -8.39 1.28
CA THR A 86 -3.88 -8.08 1.42
C THR A 86 -4.76 -9.28 1.06
N LYS A 87 -4.39 -10.03 0.01
CA LYS A 87 -5.07 -11.27 -0.38
C LYS A 87 -5.00 -12.31 0.73
N TRP A 88 -3.83 -12.51 1.30
CA TRP A 88 -3.65 -13.42 2.44
C TRP A 88 -4.52 -13.02 3.63
N LEU A 89 -4.61 -11.72 3.96
CA LEU A 89 -5.52 -11.22 5.00
C LEU A 89 -6.98 -11.50 4.66
N GLN A 90 -7.40 -11.27 3.42
CA GLN A 90 -8.76 -11.57 2.97
C GLN A 90 -9.13 -13.03 3.20
N ASP A 91 -8.23 -13.94 2.81
CA ASP A 91 -8.45 -15.38 2.93
C ASP A 91 -8.47 -15.84 4.39
N LYS A 92 -7.48 -15.42 5.18
CA LYS A 92 -7.31 -15.89 6.55
C LYS A 92 -8.38 -15.38 7.51
N PHE A 93 -8.79 -14.13 7.36
CA PHE A 93 -9.84 -13.54 8.20
C PHE A 93 -11.23 -13.69 7.57
N ASN A 94 -11.31 -14.13 6.33
CA ASN A 94 -12.57 -14.31 5.60
C ASN A 94 -13.42 -13.02 5.59
N VAL A 95 -12.81 -11.90 5.14
CA VAL A 95 -13.36 -10.54 5.18
C VAL A 95 -13.52 -9.93 3.79
N GLU A 96 -14.33 -8.89 3.69
CA GLU A 96 -14.51 -8.13 2.45
C GLU A 96 -13.27 -7.28 2.16
N LEU A 97 -12.97 -7.06 0.87
CA LEU A 97 -12.01 -6.11 0.36
C LEU A 97 -12.73 -5.04 -0.45
N TRP A 98 -12.42 -3.78 -0.17
CA TRP A 98 -12.81 -2.63 -0.96
C TRP A 98 -11.55 -2.05 -1.61
N PHE A 99 -11.47 -2.14 -2.94
CA PHE A 99 -10.31 -1.73 -3.73
C PHE A 99 -10.65 -0.50 -4.56
N GLN A 100 -9.99 0.62 -4.26
CA GLN A 100 -10.22 1.90 -4.91
C GLN A 100 -9.28 2.13 -6.09
N PHE A 101 -9.81 2.62 -7.20
CA PHE A 101 -9.06 3.21 -8.29
C PHE A 101 -9.29 4.71 -8.29
N THR A 102 -8.23 5.48 -7.99
CA THR A 102 -8.27 6.94 -7.86
C THR A 102 -8.03 7.60 -9.21
N ASP A 103 -9.00 7.44 -10.12
CA ASP A 103 -8.91 7.95 -11.48
C ASP A 103 -9.03 9.48 -11.53
N ASP A 104 -9.77 10.09 -10.63
CA ASP A 104 -9.84 11.53 -10.41
C ASP A 104 -8.50 12.11 -9.93
N GLU A 105 -7.84 11.46 -8.96
CA GLU A 105 -6.51 11.89 -8.48
C GLU A 105 -5.50 11.97 -9.61
N LYS A 106 -5.44 10.94 -10.45
CA LYS A 106 -4.44 10.91 -11.51
C LYS A 106 -4.70 11.94 -12.59
N PHE A 107 -5.95 12.22 -12.89
CA PHE A 107 -6.31 13.34 -13.75
C PHE A 107 -5.93 14.71 -13.14
N LEU A 108 -6.13 14.90 -11.83
CA LEU A 108 -5.86 16.16 -11.13
C LEU A 108 -4.36 16.45 -10.94
N PHE A 109 -3.55 15.41 -10.73
CA PHE A 109 -2.13 15.54 -10.37
C PHE A 109 -1.16 15.28 -11.54
N LYS A 110 -1.62 14.66 -12.63
CA LYS A 110 -0.79 14.29 -13.79
C LYS A 110 -1.31 14.98 -15.06
N ASN A 111 -0.42 15.22 -15.99
CA ASN A 111 -0.83 15.67 -17.33
C ASN A 111 -1.33 14.47 -18.16
N MET A 112 -2.50 13.98 -17.82
CA MET A 112 -3.16 12.83 -18.44
C MET A 112 -4.59 13.19 -18.80
N SER A 113 -5.08 12.70 -19.94
CA SER A 113 -6.49 12.80 -20.29
C SER A 113 -7.32 11.76 -19.48
N PHE A 114 -8.62 12.03 -19.30
CA PHE A 114 -9.53 11.05 -18.70
C PHE A 114 -9.52 9.71 -19.44
N LYS A 115 -9.41 9.72 -20.76
CA LYS A 115 -9.36 8.51 -21.57
C LYS A 115 -8.13 7.64 -21.24
N GLU A 116 -6.98 8.26 -21.04
CA GLU A 116 -5.75 7.56 -20.62
C GLU A 116 -5.87 7.00 -19.23
N VAL A 117 -6.37 7.79 -18.28
CA VAL A 117 -6.57 7.32 -16.90
C VAL A 117 -7.58 6.17 -16.85
N GLN A 118 -8.69 6.25 -17.60
CA GLN A 118 -9.68 5.17 -17.68
C GLN A 118 -9.09 3.90 -18.31
N LYS A 119 -8.25 4.02 -19.33
CA LYS A 119 -7.53 2.87 -19.90
C LYS A 119 -6.67 2.20 -18.82
N TRP A 120 -5.85 2.96 -18.10
CA TRP A 120 -5.03 2.40 -17.04
C TRP A 120 -5.84 1.88 -15.85
N THR A 121 -6.99 2.46 -15.56
CA THR A 121 -7.92 1.91 -14.56
C THR A 121 -8.34 0.49 -14.95
N HIS A 122 -8.73 0.29 -16.21
CA HIS A 122 -9.13 -1.03 -16.70
C HIS A 122 -7.97 -2.03 -16.68
N GLU A 123 -6.81 -1.66 -17.24
CA GLU A 123 -5.62 -2.53 -17.24
C GLU A 123 -5.17 -2.91 -15.83
N ASN A 124 -5.09 -1.93 -14.92
CA ASN A 124 -4.71 -2.22 -13.53
C ASN A 124 -5.74 -3.09 -12.80
N MET A 125 -7.03 -2.95 -13.14
CA MET A 125 -8.08 -3.82 -12.59
C MET A 125 -7.87 -5.29 -12.99
N LEU A 126 -7.44 -5.57 -14.22
CA LEU A 126 -7.13 -6.93 -14.67
C LEU A 126 -5.97 -7.53 -13.86
N ASP A 127 -4.93 -6.74 -13.57
CA ASP A 127 -3.83 -7.18 -12.71
C ASP A 127 -4.32 -7.55 -11.30
N ILE A 128 -5.24 -6.76 -10.73
CA ILE A 128 -5.81 -7.06 -9.40
C ILE A 128 -6.68 -8.31 -9.43
N ILE A 129 -7.48 -8.50 -10.47
CA ILE A 129 -8.28 -9.72 -10.66
C ILE A 129 -7.37 -10.95 -10.76
N ALA A 130 -6.24 -10.83 -11.48
CA ALA A 130 -5.27 -11.91 -11.65
C ALA A 130 -4.59 -12.35 -10.35
N LEU A 131 -4.55 -11.49 -9.31
CA LEU A 131 -4.07 -11.86 -7.97
C LEU A 131 -4.99 -12.86 -7.25
N GLY A 132 -6.19 -13.11 -7.77
CA GLY A 132 -7.10 -14.16 -7.29
C GLY A 132 -7.86 -13.79 -6.01
N PHE A 133 -8.14 -12.51 -5.76
CA PHE A 133 -9.06 -12.10 -4.70
C PHE A 133 -10.43 -12.77 -4.86
N ASP A 134 -11.10 -13.06 -3.74
CA ASP A 134 -12.45 -13.66 -3.76
C ASP A 134 -13.45 -12.69 -4.41
N PRO A 135 -14.01 -13.01 -5.60
CA PRO A 135 -14.89 -12.11 -6.31
C PRO A 135 -16.22 -11.85 -5.59
N LYS A 136 -16.62 -12.72 -4.66
CA LYS A 136 -17.84 -12.52 -3.84
C LYS A 136 -17.62 -11.55 -2.68
N LYS A 137 -16.38 -11.22 -2.37
CA LYS A 137 -15.97 -10.37 -1.23
C LYS A 137 -15.11 -9.18 -1.66
N THR A 138 -14.89 -9.02 -2.95
CA THR A 138 -14.08 -7.91 -3.48
C THR A 138 -14.95 -6.92 -4.22
N HIS A 139 -14.91 -5.68 -3.76
CA HIS A 139 -15.66 -4.56 -4.32
C HIS A 139 -14.69 -3.55 -4.91
N PHE A 140 -14.83 -3.26 -6.20
CA PHE A 140 -14.08 -2.20 -6.84
C PHE A 140 -14.82 -0.87 -6.72
N ILE A 141 -14.07 0.18 -6.42
CA ILE A 141 -14.53 1.57 -6.43
C ILE A 141 -13.72 2.29 -7.51
N ILE A 142 -14.39 2.98 -8.41
CA ILE A 142 -13.77 3.88 -9.38
C ILE A 142 -14.30 5.26 -9.08
N ASP A 143 -13.44 6.17 -8.61
CA ASP A 143 -13.86 7.43 -7.98
C ASP A 143 -14.81 8.25 -8.86
N THR A 144 -14.53 8.39 -10.16
CA THR A 144 -15.43 9.13 -11.07
C THR A 144 -16.76 8.42 -11.33
N LYS A 145 -16.79 7.08 -11.30
CA LYS A 145 -18.03 6.31 -11.53
C LYS A 145 -18.89 6.21 -10.28
N ASP A 146 -18.23 6.06 -9.12
CA ASP A 146 -18.88 5.89 -7.82
C ASP A 146 -19.01 7.22 -7.06
N ALA A 147 -18.87 8.35 -7.76
CA ALA A 147 -18.94 9.69 -7.17
C ALA A 147 -20.21 9.93 -6.36
N GLY A 148 -21.34 9.36 -6.76
CA GLY A 148 -22.60 9.46 -6.01
C GLY A 148 -22.55 8.83 -4.62
N LEU A 149 -21.72 7.80 -4.43
CA LEU A 149 -21.47 7.16 -3.14
C LEU A 149 -20.40 7.91 -2.34
N LEU A 150 -19.36 8.41 -3.00
CA LEU A 150 -18.20 9.02 -2.36
C LEU A 150 -18.43 10.49 -1.99
N TYR A 151 -18.95 11.28 -2.91
CA TYR A 151 -19.04 12.73 -2.77
C TYR A 151 -19.82 13.21 -1.55
N PRO A 152 -21.03 12.67 -1.21
CA PRO A 152 -21.77 13.09 -0.04
C PRO A 152 -20.99 12.96 1.28
N GLU A 153 -20.13 11.95 1.36
CA GLU A 153 -19.28 11.75 2.53
C GLU A 153 -18.03 12.62 2.47
N ALA A 154 -17.41 12.74 1.28
CA ALA A 154 -16.22 13.58 1.09
C ALA A 154 -16.46 15.04 1.51
N ILE A 155 -17.63 15.63 1.25
CA ILE A 155 -17.96 16.98 1.70
C ILE A 155 -18.08 17.08 3.23
N LYS A 156 -18.47 16.00 3.93
CA LYS A 156 -18.45 15.96 5.39
C LYS A 156 -17.03 16.00 5.94
N PHE A 157 -16.12 15.25 5.31
CA PHE A 157 -14.68 15.31 5.62
C PHE A 157 -14.10 16.69 5.32
N ALA A 158 -14.33 17.21 4.12
CA ALA A 158 -13.85 18.54 3.70
C ALA A 158 -14.28 19.64 4.66
N LYS A 159 -15.50 19.60 5.16
CA LYS A 159 -16.01 20.57 6.16
C LYS A 159 -15.24 20.55 7.49
N LYS A 160 -14.52 19.46 7.80
CA LYS A 160 -13.79 19.29 9.07
C LYS A 160 -12.28 19.46 8.95
N ILE A 161 -11.76 19.65 7.74
CA ILE A 161 -10.34 19.82 7.45
C ILE A 161 -10.13 21.21 6.89
N ASN A 162 -9.21 21.97 7.45
CA ASN A 162 -8.84 23.27 6.90
C ASN A 162 -7.59 23.18 6.01
N PHE A 163 -7.42 24.20 5.15
CA PHE A 163 -6.34 24.23 4.19
C PHE A 163 -4.94 24.25 4.83
N SER A 164 -4.79 24.91 5.98
CA SER A 164 -3.50 24.96 6.67
C SER A 164 -3.05 23.57 7.16
N THR A 165 -3.98 22.71 7.58
CA THR A 165 -3.70 21.31 7.93
C THR A 165 -3.22 20.53 6.71
N LEU A 166 -3.88 20.71 5.56
CA LEU A 166 -3.48 20.05 4.31
C LEU A 166 -2.13 20.56 3.80
N LYS A 167 -1.87 21.86 3.89
CA LYS A 167 -0.57 22.47 3.56
C LYS A 167 0.56 21.83 4.37
N ALA A 168 0.38 21.71 5.68
CA ALA A 168 1.37 21.12 6.58
C ALA A 168 1.59 19.62 6.32
N ALA A 169 0.54 18.88 5.97
CA ALA A 169 0.62 17.43 5.78
C ALA A 169 1.13 17.01 4.40
N PHE A 170 0.75 17.72 3.35
CA PHE A 170 1.00 17.33 1.95
C PHE A 170 1.93 18.29 1.20
N GLY A 171 2.34 19.40 1.83
CA GLY A 171 3.18 20.40 1.18
C GLY A 171 2.47 21.20 0.09
N PHE A 172 1.14 21.29 0.13
CA PHE A 172 0.39 22.10 -0.82
C PHE A 172 0.81 23.56 -0.76
N THR A 173 0.83 24.19 -1.92
CA THR A 173 1.12 25.61 -2.12
C THR A 173 -0.08 26.31 -2.76
N ASP A 174 0.00 27.62 -2.92
CA ASP A 174 -1.06 28.39 -3.56
C ASP A 174 -1.20 28.10 -5.07
N SER A 175 -0.24 27.37 -5.67
CA SER A 175 -0.28 26.89 -7.06
C SER A 175 -1.06 25.59 -7.25
N ASN A 176 -1.42 24.89 -6.18
CA ASN A 176 -2.21 23.66 -6.28
C ASN A 176 -3.66 23.97 -6.67
N ASN A 177 -4.20 23.20 -7.63
CA ASN A 177 -5.59 23.38 -8.03
C ASN A 177 -6.58 22.89 -6.96
N ILE A 178 -7.81 23.40 -7.01
CA ILE A 178 -8.87 23.11 -6.03
C ILE A 178 -9.17 21.60 -5.98
N GLY A 179 -9.12 20.91 -7.12
CA GLY A 179 -9.36 19.49 -7.21
C GLY A 179 -8.34 18.67 -6.40
N GLN A 180 -7.05 19.01 -6.50
CA GLN A 180 -5.98 18.38 -5.73
C GLN A 180 -6.21 18.52 -4.22
N ILE A 181 -6.65 19.70 -3.80
CA ILE A 181 -6.94 19.97 -2.38
C ILE A 181 -8.14 19.16 -1.90
N PHE A 182 -9.24 19.16 -2.68
CA PHE A 182 -10.47 18.44 -2.33
C PHE A 182 -10.29 16.93 -2.35
N TYR A 183 -9.46 16.39 -3.24
CA TYR A 183 -9.19 14.96 -3.38
C TYR A 183 -8.77 14.31 -2.05
N THR A 184 -8.06 15.02 -1.18
CA THR A 184 -7.66 14.49 0.13
C THR A 184 -8.85 14.05 0.99
N SER A 185 -10.02 14.67 0.77
CA SER A 185 -11.27 14.28 1.43
C SER A 185 -11.95 13.11 0.74
N MET A 186 -11.83 12.98 -0.58
CA MET A 186 -12.31 11.83 -1.35
C MET A 186 -11.59 10.55 -0.92
N GLN A 187 -10.27 10.59 -0.79
CA GLN A 187 -9.46 9.43 -0.40
C GLN A 187 -9.78 8.88 1.00
N ALA A 188 -10.34 9.69 1.88
CA ALA A 188 -10.73 9.25 3.22
C ALA A 188 -12.00 8.38 3.22
N VAL A 189 -12.88 8.53 2.24
CA VAL A 189 -14.23 7.94 2.26
C VAL A 189 -14.25 6.41 2.15
N PRO A 190 -13.45 5.74 1.30
CA PRO A 190 -13.53 4.28 1.16
C PRO A 190 -13.34 3.52 2.46
N ALA A 191 -12.58 4.05 3.41
CA ALA A 191 -12.39 3.45 4.73
C ALA A 191 -13.66 3.39 5.61
N ILE A 192 -14.78 3.98 5.17
CA ILE A 192 -16.05 3.96 5.90
C ILE A 192 -17.24 3.50 5.03
N ILE A 193 -17.05 3.22 3.75
CA ILE A 193 -18.16 2.84 2.86
C ILE A 193 -18.97 1.66 3.38
N PRO A 194 -18.38 0.53 3.82
CA PRO A 194 -19.16 -0.55 4.40
C PRO A 194 -19.99 -0.15 5.61
N SER A 195 -19.47 0.77 6.42
CA SER A 195 -20.20 1.30 7.58
C SER A 195 -21.46 2.09 7.16
N ILE A 196 -21.35 2.87 6.09
CA ILE A 196 -22.46 3.66 5.53
C ILE A 196 -23.50 2.72 4.94
N LEU A 197 -23.10 1.79 4.08
CA LEU A 197 -24.01 0.87 3.38
C LEU A 197 -24.75 -0.06 4.32
N LYS A 198 -24.07 -0.56 5.35
CA LYS A 198 -24.65 -1.50 6.35
C LYS A 198 -25.26 -0.78 7.55
N LYS A 199 -25.21 0.56 7.58
CA LYS A 199 -25.72 1.39 8.70
C LYS A 199 -25.22 0.91 10.08
N LYS A 200 -23.98 0.41 10.10
CA LYS A 200 -23.31 -0.12 11.29
C LYS A 200 -21.84 0.24 11.21
N ASN A 201 -21.28 0.75 12.30
CA ASN A 201 -19.86 1.08 12.35
C ASN A 201 -19.02 -0.20 12.29
N ILE A 202 -18.17 -0.35 11.25
CA ILE A 202 -17.38 -1.54 10.95
C ILE A 202 -15.90 -1.14 10.96
N PRO A 203 -15.03 -1.88 11.69
CA PRO A 203 -13.60 -1.64 11.67
C PRO A 203 -13.01 -1.84 10.26
N CYS A 204 -12.02 -1.03 9.91
CA CYS A 204 -11.29 -1.08 8.65
C CYS A 204 -9.81 -1.34 8.91
N LEU A 205 -9.18 -2.21 8.09
CA LEU A 205 -7.73 -2.39 8.02
C LEU A 205 -7.21 -1.98 6.66
N ILE A 206 -6.18 -1.13 6.65
CA ILE A 206 -5.54 -0.62 5.44
C ILE A 206 -4.10 -1.11 5.36
N PRO A 207 -3.78 -2.15 4.59
CA PRO A 207 -2.41 -2.49 4.23
C PRO A 207 -1.90 -1.48 3.19
N LEU A 208 -0.76 -0.82 3.49
CA LEU A 208 -0.19 0.20 2.61
C LEU A 208 1.33 0.32 2.81
N ALA A 209 2.02 0.90 1.83
CA ALA A 209 3.40 1.32 2.01
C ALA A 209 3.47 2.58 2.89
N ILE A 210 4.52 2.69 3.70
CA ILE A 210 4.62 3.70 4.77
C ILE A 210 4.50 5.15 4.27
N ASP A 211 4.84 5.43 3.01
CA ASP A 211 4.70 6.78 2.41
C ASP A 211 3.25 7.23 2.24
N GLN A 212 2.29 6.31 2.31
CA GLN A 212 0.87 6.61 2.22
C GLN A 212 0.23 6.96 3.59
N ASP A 213 0.95 6.75 4.70
CA ASP A 213 0.45 7.04 6.07
C ASP A 213 -0.05 8.48 6.26
N PRO A 214 0.60 9.53 5.73
CA PRO A 214 0.15 10.92 5.89
C PRO A 214 -1.29 11.16 5.44
N HIS A 215 -1.75 10.49 4.38
CA HIS A 215 -3.12 10.64 3.87
C HIS A 215 -4.16 10.24 4.92
N PHE A 216 -3.94 9.11 5.55
CA PHE A 216 -4.86 8.60 6.58
C PHE A 216 -4.66 9.30 7.92
N ARG A 217 -3.44 9.73 8.25
CA ARG A 217 -3.15 10.46 9.49
C ARG A 217 -3.97 11.74 9.59
N VAL A 218 -4.08 12.54 8.53
CA VAL A 218 -4.92 13.75 8.50
C VAL A 218 -6.39 13.42 8.71
N ALA A 219 -6.87 12.34 8.10
CA ALA A 219 -8.27 11.95 8.18
C ALA A 219 -8.65 11.29 9.53
N ARG A 220 -7.68 10.74 10.29
CA ARG A 220 -7.96 9.94 11.50
C ARG A 220 -8.81 10.64 12.54
N ASP A 221 -8.55 11.92 12.81
CA ASP A 221 -9.34 12.68 13.78
C ASP A 221 -10.71 13.10 13.23
N VAL A 222 -10.85 13.12 11.92
CA VAL A 222 -12.12 13.43 11.26
C VAL A 222 -13.07 12.24 11.33
N TYR A 223 -12.58 11.00 11.19
CA TYR A 223 -13.43 9.82 11.33
C TYR A 223 -14.21 9.82 12.66
N THR A 224 -13.54 10.06 13.78
CA THR A 224 -14.19 10.09 15.09
C THR A 224 -15.17 11.25 15.24
N LYS A 225 -14.85 12.43 14.66
CA LYS A 225 -15.78 13.58 14.66
C LYS A 225 -17.03 13.34 13.82
N LEU A 226 -16.99 12.39 12.90
CA LEU A 226 -18.11 11.94 12.09
C LEU A 226 -18.79 10.68 12.63
N GLY A 227 -18.35 10.17 13.78
CA GLY A 227 -18.92 8.99 14.45
C GLY A 227 -18.42 7.64 13.93
N TYR A 228 -17.34 7.63 13.14
CA TYR A 228 -16.74 6.40 12.61
C TYR A 228 -15.50 5.97 13.40
N TYR A 229 -15.16 4.69 13.32
CA TYR A 229 -13.88 4.20 13.81
C TYR A 229 -12.70 4.74 13.00
N LYS A 230 -11.59 4.98 13.67
CA LYS A 230 -10.31 5.23 12.99
C LYS A 230 -9.88 3.94 12.28
N PRO A 231 -9.51 3.95 11.00
CA PRO A 231 -8.99 2.75 10.36
C PRO A 231 -7.68 2.32 11.02
N ALA A 232 -7.53 1.03 11.24
CA ALA A 232 -6.25 0.43 11.55
C ALA A 232 -5.41 0.38 10.27
N ILE A 233 -4.10 0.50 10.41
CA ILE A 233 -3.15 0.54 9.29
C ILE A 233 -2.01 -0.42 9.57
N ILE A 234 -1.55 -1.13 8.54
CA ILE A 234 -0.34 -1.94 8.59
C ILE A 234 0.59 -1.52 7.46
N HIS A 235 1.85 -1.20 7.80
CA HIS A 235 2.80 -0.56 6.89
C HIS A 235 3.84 -1.54 6.37
N SER A 236 4.02 -1.55 5.04
CA SER A 236 5.11 -2.25 4.38
C SER A 236 6.31 -1.34 4.13
N MET A 237 7.48 -1.97 4.07
CA MET A 237 8.68 -1.40 3.48
C MET A 237 8.48 -1.21 1.96
N PHE A 238 9.39 -0.46 1.36
CA PHE A 238 9.48 -0.34 -0.10
C PHE A 238 10.25 -1.50 -0.71
N LEU A 239 9.80 -1.97 -1.85
CA LEU A 239 10.64 -2.81 -2.70
C LEU A 239 11.63 -1.89 -3.43
N PRO A 240 12.95 -2.17 -3.35
CA PRO A 240 13.95 -1.33 -4.00
C PRO A 240 13.87 -1.43 -5.54
N PRO A 241 14.37 -0.44 -6.29
CA PRO A 241 14.55 -0.54 -7.73
C PRO A 241 15.65 -1.57 -8.05
N LEU A 242 15.74 -2.00 -9.32
CA LEU A 242 16.81 -2.95 -9.73
C LEU A 242 18.23 -2.43 -9.47
N THR A 243 18.43 -1.12 -9.49
CA THR A 243 19.76 -0.48 -9.41
C THR A 243 20.39 -0.41 -8.02
N GLY A 244 19.71 -0.91 -6.99
CA GLY A 244 20.24 -0.93 -5.62
C GLY A 244 19.16 -0.85 -4.56
N ILE A 245 19.58 -0.93 -3.29
CA ILE A 245 18.65 -0.95 -2.14
C ILE A 245 18.12 0.43 -1.74
N GLU A 246 18.66 1.49 -2.32
CA GLU A 246 18.24 2.85 -2.00
C GLU A 246 16.98 3.27 -2.77
N GLY A 247 16.05 3.91 -2.06
CA GLY A 247 14.82 4.44 -2.63
C GLY A 247 13.72 3.41 -2.78
N LYS A 248 12.78 3.69 -3.70
CA LYS A 248 11.65 2.81 -4.01
C LYS A 248 11.53 2.59 -5.51
N MET A 249 10.97 1.44 -5.89
CA MET A 249 10.62 1.16 -7.28
C MET A 249 9.58 2.17 -7.78
N ASP A 250 9.76 2.66 -9.00
CA ASP A 250 8.89 3.66 -9.63
C ASP A 250 8.58 3.25 -11.07
N SER A 251 7.29 3.16 -11.42
CA SER A 251 6.87 2.81 -12.79
C SER A 251 7.19 3.88 -13.84
N SER A 252 7.49 5.11 -13.43
CA SER A 252 7.98 6.15 -14.36
C SER A 252 9.41 5.89 -14.86
N LYS A 253 10.17 5.04 -14.13
CA LYS A 253 11.50 4.57 -14.49
C LYS A 253 11.43 3.12 -14.98
N SER A 254 10.70 2.91 -16.08
CA SER A 254 10.36 1.59 -16.60
C SER A 254 11.54 0.65 -16.84
N ASP A 255 12.72 1.19 -17.16
CA ASP A 255 13.93 0.40 -17.44
C ASP A 255 14.48 -0.31 -16.19
N ILE A 256 14.31 0.27 -15.02
CA ILE A 256 14.81 -0.24 -13.74
C ILE A 256 13.71 -0.73 -12.81
N ALA A 257 12.50 -0.88 -13.33
CA ALA A 257 11.33 -1.45 -12.64
C ALA A 257 10.82 -2.67 -13.41
N ILE A 258 10.44 -3.72 -12.72
CA ILE A 258 9.75 -4.87 -13.30
C ILE A 258 8.26 -4.56 -13.29
N LEU A 259 7.65 -4.55 -14.47
CA LEU A 259 6.24 -4.22 -14.70
C LEU A 259 5.42 -5.49 -14.97
N THR A 260 4.13 -5.47 -14.62
CA THR A 260 3.19 -6.57 -14.94
C THR A 260 3.00 -6.78 -16.45
N THR A 261 3.29 -5.75 -17.24
CA THR A 261 3.23 -5.78 -18.70
C THR A 261 4.52 -6.27 -19.38
N ASP A 262 5.60 -6.47 -18.62
CA ASP A 262 6.87 -6.96 -19.18
C ASP A 262 6.74 -8.44 -19.60
N SER A 263 7.24 -8.77 -20.76
CA SER A 263 7.42 -10.16 -21.18
C SER A 263 8.52 -10.85 -20.34
N PRO A 264 8.54 -12.19 -20.25
CA PRO A 264 9.60 -12.92 -19.55
C PRO A 264 11.01 -12.54 -20.03
N LYS A 265 11.19 -12.29 -21.33
CA LYS A 265 12.47 -11.88 -21.90
C LYS A 265 12.87 -10.46 -21.49
N GLU A 266 11.92 -9.54 -21.38
CA GLU A 266 12.16 -8.20 -20.88
C GLU A 266 12.55 -8.22 -19.41
N VAL A 267 11.86 -8.99 -18.58
CA VAL A 267 12.20 -9.20 -17.16
C VAL A 267 13.62 -9.76 -17.03
N GLU A 268 13.96 -10.81 -17.79
CA GLU A 268 15.31 -11.40 -17.80
C GLU A 268 16.38 -10.38 -18.18
N ASN A 269 16.13 -9.60 -19.24
CA ASN A 269 17.06 -8.56 -19.70
C ASN A 269 17.23 -7.44 -18.66
N LYS A 270 16.14 -6.98 -18.03
CA LYS A 270 16.19 -5.96 -16.98
C LYS A 270 17.01 -6.44 -15.78
N ILE A 271 16.77 -7.67 -15.32
CA ILE A 271 17.52 -8.25 -14.19
C ILE A 271 19.00 -8.36 -14.55
N LYS A 272 19.34 -8.95 -15.70
CA LYS A 272 20.75 -9.13 -16.12
C LYS A 272 21.50 -7.82 -16.30
N LYS A 273 20.82 -6.77 -16.75
CA LYS A 273 21.45 -5.49 -17.07
C LYS A 273 21.52 -4.53 -15.88
N TYR A 274 20.52 -4.53 -15.01
CA TYR A 274 20.34 -3.48 -14.03
C TYR A 274 20.32 -3.97 -12.58
N ALA A 275 20.12 -5.28 -12.32
CA ALA A 275 20.06 -5.75 -10.95
C ALA A 275 21.42 -5.60 -10.27
N PHE A 276 21.44 -4.77 -9.23
CA PHE A 276 22.62 -4.60 -8.39
C PHE A 276 22.89 -5.90 -7.65
N SER A 277 24.12 -6.40 -7.83
CA SER A 277 24.58 -7.66 -7.22
C SER A 277 25.36 -7.37 -5.94
N GLY A 278 25.13 -8.18 -4.92
CA GLY A 278 25.95 -8.22 -3.71
C GLY A 278 27.29 -8.96 -3.88
N GLY A 279 27.76 -9.16 -5.11
CA GLY A 279 29.06 -9.74 -5.41
C GLY A 279 30.21 -8.90 -4.85
N ARG A 280 31.45 -9.48 -4.88
CA ARG A 280 32.67 -8.78 -4.52
C ARG A 280 33.40 -8.33 -5.79
N ASP A 281 34.34 -7.40 -5.62
CA ASP A 281 35.10 -6.81 -6.74
C ASP A 281 35.93 -7.85 -7.53
N THR A 282 36.36 -8.91 -6.85
CA THR A 282 37.09 -10.01 -7.48
C THR A 282 36.41 -11.35 -7.23
N LEU A 283 36.60 -12.29 -8.18
CA LEU A 283 36.11 -13.66 -8.04
C LEU A 283 36.73 -14.39 -6.83
N GLU A 284 37.98 -14.10 -6.52
CA GLU A 284 38.72 -14.68 -5.40
C GLU A 284 38.11 -14.21 -4.07
N GLU A 285 37.85 -12.91 -3.91
CA GLU A 285 37.18 -12.38 -2.75
C GLU A 285 35.76 -12.92 -2.59
N HIS A 286 35.03 -13.01 -3.71
CA HIS A 286 33.66 -13.55 -3.70
C HIS A 286 33.65 -15.02 -3.23
N ARG A 287 34.59 -15.84 -3.72
CA ARG A 287 34.70 -17.24 -3.27
C ARG A 287 35.12 -17.38 -1.82
N LYS A 288 35.94 -16.46 -1.31
CA LYS A 288 36.43 -16.48 0.07
C LYS A 288 35.42 -15.92 1.09
N LYS A 289 34.74 -14.81 0.76
CA LYS A 289 33.90 -14.04 1.69
C LYS A 289 32.39 -14.25 1.44
N GLY A 290 32.01 -14.85 0.31
CA GLY A 290 30.64 -14.93 -0.16
C GLY A 290 30.10 -13.58 -0.68
N GLY A 291 28.89 -13.59 -1.23
CA GLY A 291 28.15 -12.38 -1.58
C GLY A 291 27.57 -11.66 -0.34
N ASN A 292 27.13 -10.43 -0.53
CA ASN A 292 26.38 -9.70 0.47
C ASN A 292 24.88 -9.69 0.11
N PRO A 293 24.05 -10.54 0.74
CA PRO A 293 22.63 -10.63 0.43
C PRO A 293 21.85 -9.35 0.81
N ASP A 294 22.36 -8.54 1.75
CA ASP A 294 21.66 -7.36 2.22
C ASP A 294 21.58 -6.27 1.13
N VAL A 295 22.53 -6.24 0.22
CA VAL A 295 22.56 -5.28 -0.90
C VAL A 295 22.24 -5.90 -2.25
N ASP A 296 22.13 -7.23 -2.34
CA ASP A 296 21.77 -7.94 -3.57
C ASP A 296 20.27 -7.80 -3.85
N VAL A 297 19.93 -7.09 -4.92
CA VAL A 297 18.52 -6.79 -5.23
C VAL A 297 17.74 -8.05 -5.62
N SER A 298 18.35 -8.99 -6.32
CA SER A 298 17.68 -10.26 -6.67
C SER A 298 17.35 -11.07 -5.43
N PHE A 299 18.27 -11.12 -4.46
CA PHE A 299 18.00 -11.73 -3.15
C PHE A 299 16.89 -11.01 -2.40
N GLN A 300 16.89 -9.65 -2.40
CA GLN A 300 15.83 -8.89 -1.77
C GLN A 300 14.46 -9.17 -2.40
N TYR A 301 14.37 -9.33 -3.73
CA TYR A 301 13.10 -9.66 -4.39
C TYR A 301 12.59 -11.06 -3.99
N LEU A 302 13.49 -12.06 -3.92
CA LEU A 302 13.14 -13.38 -3.40
C LEU A 302 12.63 -13.27 -1.95
N ARG A 303 13.37 -12.60 -1.10
CA ARG A 303 13.03 -12.40 0.32
C ARG A 303 11.69 -11.68 0.53
N PHE A 304 11.40 -10.66 -0.28
CA PHE A 304 10.20 -9.82 -0.13
C PHE A 304 8.96 -10.45 -0.74
N LEU A 305 9.09 -11.16 -1.89
CA LEU A 305 7.93 -11.49 -2.70
C LEU A 305 7.79 -12.96 -3.07
N PHE A 306 8.90 -13.66 -3.38
CA PHE A 306 8.80 -14.88 -4.17
C PHE A 306 9.17 -16.14 -3.40
N GLU A 307 10.03 -16.05 -2.39
CA GLU A 307 10.47 -17.21 -1.64
C GLU A 307 9.87 -17.23 -0.22
N PRO A 308 8.86 -18.07 0.06
CA PRO A 308 8.25 -18.14 1.37
C PRO A 308 9.06 -18.97 2.39
N ASP A 309 9.99 -19.82 1.93
CA ASP A 309 10.85 -20.62 2.81
C ASP A 309 11.98 -19.76 3.37
N ASP A 310 12.22 -19.89 4.68
CA ASP A 310 13.27 -19.15 5.39
C ASP A 310 14.61 -19.92 5.40
N LYS A 311 14.66 -21.13 4.78
CA LYS A 311 15.88 -21.97 4.72
C LYS A 311 16.71 -21.65 3.47
#